data_f90826af873b4975a111d86bd94ceee0
#
_entry.id   f90826af873b4975a111d86bd94ceee0
#
_cell.length_a   1.000
_cell.length_b   1.000
_cell.length_c   1.000
_cell.angle_alpha   90.00
_cell.angle_beta   90.00
_cell.angle_gamma   90.00
#
_symmetry.space_group_name_H-M   'P 1'
#
loop_
_entity.id
_entity.type
_entity.pdbx_description
1 polymer ?
#
loop_
_entity_poly.entity_id
_entity_poly.type
_entity_poly.pdbx_seq_one_letter_code
_entity_poly.pdbx_strand_id
1 'polypeptide(L)'
;MRTAQVSRNTQETKISVSLNLDGTGQSKLVTGIGFFDHMLDQIARHGLIDLEITADGDLHIDGHHTVEDVGITLGQAVAQAVGDKKGITRYGHSYVPLDEALSRVVVDFSGRPGLAMDVKFTAGMIGALDTQLVFEFFQGFVNHAGVSLHIDNLKGHNAHHQCETIFKAFGRALRMALTPDPRSAGVIPSTKGCL
;
A
#
# COMPACT_ATOMS: atom_id res chain seq x y z
N MET A 1 10.44 -7.19 16.22
CA MET A 1 10.23 -7.33 14.76
C MET A 1 8.74 -7.36 14.50
N ARG A 2 8.23 -6.43 13.71
CA ARG A 2 6.79 -6.30 13.41
C ARG A 2 6.49 -7.05 12.12
N THR A 3 6.12 -8.31 12.27
CA THR A 3 5.87 -9.25 11.15
C THR A 3 4.44 -9.74 11.16
N ALA A 4 3.93 -10.08 9.98
CA ALA A 4 2.63 -10.73 9.83
C ALA A 4 2.64 -11.69 8.65
N GLN A 5 1.81 -12.72 8.72
CA GLN A 5 1.48 -13.59 7.61
C GLN A 5 -0.03 -13.77 7.57
N VAL A 6 -0.63 -13.45 6.44
CA VAL A 6 -2.07 -13.50 6.22
C VAL A 6 -2.36 -14.23 4.92
N SER A 7 -3.34 -15.12 4.96
CA SER A 7 -3.87 -15.78 3.77
C SER A 7 -5.37 -15.52 3.64
N ARG A 8 -5.80 -15.19 2.44
CA ARG A 8 -7.20 -14.97 2.08
C ARG A 8 -7.55 -15.87 0.90
N ASN A 9 -8.49 -16.76 1.09
CA ASN A 9 -8.95 -17.68 0.06
C ASN A 9 -10.45 -17.47 -0.17
N THR A 10 -10.83 -17.19 -1.40
CA THR A 10 -12.20 -17.09 -1.87
C THR A 10 -12.45 -18.11 -2.96
N GLN A 11 -13.60 -18.05 -3.62
CA GLN A 11 -13.83 -18.85 -4.82
C GLN A 11 -13.12 -18.26 -6.05
N GLU A 12 -12.71 -16.99 -5.99
CA GLU A 12 -12.13 -16.22 -7.10
C GLU A 12 -10.61 -16.09 -6.98
N THR A 13 -10.08 -16.06 -5.75
CA THR A 13 -8.67 -15.80 -5.50
C THR A 13 -8.11 -16.63 -4.34
N LYS A 14 -6.79 -16.88 -4.39
CA LYS A 14 -5.99 -17.41 -3.28
C LYS A 14 -4.81 -16.50 -3.08
N ILE A 15 -4.82 -15.73 -2.00
CA ILE A 15 -3.80 -14.72 -1.71
C ILE A 15 -3.03 -15.12 -0.45
N SER A 16 -1.72 -15.00 -0.50
CA SER A 16 -0.83 -15.11 0.67
C SER A 16 0.09 -13.89 0.72
N VAL A 17 0.12 -13.23 1.86
CA VAL A 17 0.99 -12.08 2.14
C VAL A 17 1.82 -12.38 3.38
N SER A 18 3.14 -12.27 3.26
CA SER A 18 4.07 -12.25 4.39
C SER A 18 4.84 -10.94 4.37
N LEU A 19 4.91 -10.22 5.50
CA LEU A 19 5.62 -8.96 5.58
C LEU A 19 6.42 -8.81 6.86
N ASN A 20 7.47 -7.99 6.77
CA ASN A 20 8.24 -7.47 7.90
C ASN A 20 8.36 -5.95 7.75
N LEU A 21 7.70 -5.19 8.64
CA LEU A 21 7.74 -3.73 8.63
C LEU A 21 9.10 -3.15 9.01
N ASP A 22 9.95 -3.95 9.67
CA ASP A 22 11.31 -3.59 10.07
C ASP A 22 12.36 -4.21 9.14
N GLY A 23 11.99 -4.39 7.86
CA GLY A 23 12.79 -5.02 6.83
C GLY A 23 13.82 -4.11 6.18
N THR A 24 14.33 -4.59 5.03
CA THR A 24 15.34 -3.89 4.21
C THR A 24 14.87 -3.61 2.79
N GLY A 25 13.61 -3.91 2.48
CA GLY A 25 12.99 -3.70 1.17
C GLY A 25 13.20 -4.87 0.20
N GLN A 26 13.32 -6.09 0.72
CA GLN A 26 13.35 -7.30 -0.09
C GLN A 26 11.94 -7.68 -0.52
N SER A 27 11.78 -8.16 -1.75
CA SER A 27 10.48 -8.57 -2.25
C SER A 27 10.51 -9.89 -3.00
N LYS A 28 9.39 -10.61 -2.95
CA LYS A 28 9.07 -11.77 -3.79
C LYS A 28 7.60 -11.69 -4.15
N LEU A 29 7.31 -11.37 -5.40
CA LEU A 29 5.99 -10.96 -5.84
C LEU A 29 5.55 -11.76 -7.06
N VAL A 30 4.40 -12.43 -6.94
CA VAL A 30 3.83 -13.26 -8.01
C VAL A 30 2.31 -13.07 -7.99
N THR A 31 1.79 -12.11 -8.76
CA THR A 31 0.35 -11.86 -8.88
C THR A 31 -0.22 -12.28 -10.23
N GLY A 32 0.66 -12.58 -11.20
CA GLY A 32 0.24 -12.83 -12.59
C GLY A 32 0.05 -11.55 -13.42
N ILE A 33 0.17 -10.36 -12.80
CA ILE A 33 0.08 -9.06 -13.46
C ILE A 33 1.43 -8.34 -13.28
N GLY A 34 2.29 -8.42 -14.31
CA GLY A 34 3.69 -7.99 -14.18
C GLY A 34 3.87 -6.53 -13.76
N PHE A 35 3.05 -5.61 -14.27
CA PHE A 35 3.13 -4.21 -13.85
C PHE A 35 2.67 -4.02 -12.39
N PHE A 36 1.70 -4.81 -11.92
CA PHE A 36 1.28 -4.77 -10.52
C PHE A 36 2.37 -5.31 -9.59
N ASP A 37 3.06 -6.39 -9.97
CA ASP A 37 4.24 -6.87 -9.24
C ASP A 37 5.30 -5.78 -9.12
N HIS A 38 5.56 -5.05 -10.22
CA HIS A 38 6.46 -3.91 -10.22
C HIS A 38 6.00 -2.78 -9.27
N MET A 39 4.70 -2.51 -9.18
CA MET A 39 4.16 -1.51 -8.25
C MET A 39 4.29 -1.95 -6.79
N LEU A 40 4.02 -3.20 -6.48
CA LEU A 40 4.21 -3.76 -5.13
C LEU A 40 5.69 -3.74 -4.70
N ASP A 41 6.61 -3.95 -5.66
CA ASP A 41 8.06 -3.80 -5.40
C ASP A 41 8.44 -2.36 -5.02
N GLN A 42 7.77 -1.35 -5.57
CA GLN A 42 7.98 0.04 -5.15
C GLN A 42 7.59 0.28 -3.69
N ILE A 43 6.51 -0.37 -3.22
CA ILE A 43 6.11 -0.31 -1.80
C ILE A 43 7.21 -0.94 -0.93
N ALA A 44 7.64 -2.14 -1.25
CA ALA A 44 8.69 -2.85 -0.51
C ALA A 44 9.98 -2.03 -0.46
N ARG A 45 10.50 -1.66 -1.62
CA ARG A 45 11.78 -0.97 -1.78
C ARG A 45 11.82 0.38 -1.09
N HIS A 46 10.81 1.22 -1.31
CA HIS A 46 10.79 2.59 -0.78
C HIS A 46 10.24 2.67 0.65
N GLY A 47 9.45 1.66 1.04
CA GLY A 47 8.98 1.47 2.41
C GLY A 47 10.01 0.85 3.34
N LEU A 48 11.08 0.22 2.79
CA LEU A 48 11.99 -0.67 3.52
C LEU A 48 11.24 -1.79 4.25
N ILE A 49 10.19 -2.30 3.60
CA ILE A 49 9.36 -3.42 4.07
C ILE A 49 9.80 -4.66 3.31
N ASP A 50 10.12 -5.76 4.01
CA ASP A 50 10.25 -7.02 3.31
C ASP A 50 8.87 -7.58 3.03
N LEU A 51 8.60 -7.96 1.77
CA LEU A 51 7.26 -8.26 1.29
C LEU A 51 7.26 -9.47 0.36
N GLU A 52 6.56 -10.51 0.75
CA GLU A 52 6.28 -11.66 -0.10
C GLU A 52 4.77 -11.74 -0.37
N ILE A 53 4.38 -11.73 -1.64
CA ILE A 53 2.98 -11.84 -2.08
C ILE A 53 2.88 -12.90 -3.16
N THR A 54 1.99 -13.86 -2.95
CA THR A 54 1.56 -14.79 -3.98
C THR A 54 0.06 -14.68 -4.16
N ALA A 55 -0.39 -14.48 -5.38
CA ALA A 55 -1.78 -14.42 -5.75
C ALA A 55 -2.07 -15.37 -6.92
N ASP A 56 -3.05 -16.24 -6.75
CA ASP A 56 -3.64 -17.08 -7.79
C ASP A 56 -5.11 -16.67 -7.90
N GLY A 57 -5.43 -15.90 -8.92
CA GLY A 57 -6.76 -15.34 -9.15
C GLY A 57 -7.31 -15.68 -10.54
N ASP A 58 -8.57 -15.36 -10.75
CA ASP A 58 -9.34 -15.60 -11.96
C ASP A 58 -9.01 -14.59 -13.09
N LEU A 59 -7.72 -14.42 -13.40
CA LEU A 59 -7.22 -13.47 -14.40
C LEU A 59 -7.77 -13.69 -15.81
N HIS A 60 -8.39 -14.86 -16.07
CA HIS A 60 -9.10 -15.12 -17.33
C HIS A 60 -10.37 -14.27 -17.47
N ILE A 61 -10.92 -13.75 -16.36
CA ILE A 61 -12.01 -12.77 -16.33
C ILE A 61 -11.39 -11.37 -16.52
N ASP A 62 -10.67 -10.89 -15.52
CA ASP A 62 -9.84 -9.68 -15.53
C ASP A 62 -8.94 -9.65 -14.28
N GLY A 63 -8.27 -8.52 -14.03
CA GLY A 63 -7.42 -8.35 -12.85
C GLY A 63 -8.12 -7.85 -11.60
N HIS A 64 -9.44 -7.55 -11.63
CA HIS A 64 -10.15 -6.85 -10.56
C HIS A 64 -10.03 -7.57 -9.22
N HIS A 65 -10.53 -8.82 -9.17
CA HIS A 65 -10.54 -9.61 -7.93
C HIS A 65 -9.14 -9.80 -7.35
N THR A 66 -8.15 -10.06 -8.22
CA THR A 66 -6.75 -10.23 -7.80
C THR A 66 -6.19 -8.96 -7.15
N VAL A 67 -6.35 -7.82 -7.80
CA VAL A 67 -5.79 -6.54 -7.34
C VAL A 67 -6.48 -6.07 -6.05
N GLU A 68 -7.80 -6.15 -5.99
CA GLU A 68 -8.58 -5.81 -4.79
C GLU A 68 -8.20 -6.71 -3.61
N ASP A 69 -8.20 -8.03 -3.80
CA ASP A 69 -7.91 -8.99 -2.73
C ASP A 69 -6.46 -8.93 -2.24
N VAL A 70 -5.50 -8.59 -3.09
CA VAL A 70 -4.13 -8.27 -2.66
C VAL A 70 -4.13 -7.02 -1.77
N GLY A 71 -4.87 -5.97 -2.14
CA GLY A 71 -5.03 -4.76 -1.31
C GLY A 71 -5.63 -5.08 0.06
N ILE A 72 -6.70 -5.86 0.10
CA ILE A 72 -7.36 -6.34 1.33
C ILE A 72 -6.37 -7.11 2.22
N THR A 73 -5.69 -8.10 1.65
CA THR A 73 -4.80 -9.00 2.41
C THR A 73 -3.57 -8.26 2.92
N LEU A 74 -3.01 -7.35 2.11
CA LEU A 74 -1.90 -6.49 2.53
C LEU A 74 -2.33 -5.53 3.66
N GLY A 75 -3.53 -4.95 3.57
CA GLY A 75 -4.09 -4.12 4.64
C GLY A 75 -4.23 -4.87 5.96
N GLN A 76 -4.76 -6.10 5.91
CA GLN A 76 -4.86 -6.98 7.08
C GLN A 76 -3.48 -7.31 7.68
N ALA A 77 -2.49 -7.63 6.83
CA ALA A 77 -1.14 -7.94 7.27
C ALA A 77 -0.46 -6.73 7.93
N VAL A 78 -0.63 -5.54 7.37
CA VAL A 78 -0.11 -4.29 7.96
C VAL A 78 -0.78 -4.01 9.30
N ALA A 79 -2.10 -4.12 9.41
CA ALA A 79 -2.82 -3.93 10.68
C ALA A 79 -2.33 -4.91 11.76
N GLN A 80 -2.16 -6.18 11.40
CA GLN A 80 -1.65 -7.21 12.32
C GLN A 80 -0.22 -6.91 12.77
N ALA A 81 0.67 -6.52 11.86
CA ALA A 81 2.08 -6.25 12.18
C ALA A 81 2.26 -4.96 13.00
N VAL A 82 1.43 -3.94 12.77
CA VAL A 82 1.45 -2.68 13.54
C VAL A 82 0.94 -2.90 14.98
N GLY A 83 -0.03 -3.79 15.17
CA GLY A 83 -0.62 -4.06 16.47
C GLY A 83 -1.35 -2.87 17.08
N ASP A 84 -1.02 -2.53 18.33
CA ASP A 84 -1.70 -1.49 19.10
C ASP A 84 -1.29 -0.03 18.77
N LYS A 85 -0.44 0.14 17.78
CA LYS A 85 0.04 1.45 17.27
C LYS A 85 0.80 2.30 18.29
N LYS A 86 1.23 1.73 19.43
CA LYS A 86 2.04 2.46 20.39
C LYS A 86 3.41 2.79 19.85
N GLY A 87 3.85 4.01 20.12
CA GLY A 87 5.20 4.47 19.80
C GLY A 87 5.52 4.64 18.32
N ILE A 88 4.55 4.58 17.41
CA ILE A 88 4.77 4.90 16.00
C ILE A 88 4.61 6.40 15.74
N THR A 89 5.19 6.91 14.65
CA THR A 89 5.01 8.31 14.21
C THR A 89 3.54 8.61 13.85
N ARG A 90 2.77 7.60 13.41
CA ARG A 90 1.36 7.64 13.05
C ARG A 90 1.07 8.32 11.72
N TYR A 91 1.61 9.53 11.50
CA TYR A 91 1.41 10.30 10.26
C TYR A 91 2.61 10.13 9.36
N GLY A 92 2.36 9.92 8.07
CA GLY A 92 3.41 9.88 7.08
C GLY A 92 2.99 10.58 5.80
N HIS A 93 3.95 11.19 5.13
CA HIS A 93 3.71 11.83 3.85
C HIS A 93 4.95 11.75 2.97
N SER A 94 4.73 11.84 1.67
CA SER A 94 5.83 11.93 0.71
C SER A 94 5.38 12.60 -0.59
N TYR A 95 6.28 13.38 -1.17
CA TYR A 95 6.23 13.82 -2.55
C TYR A 95 7.30 13.05 -3.31
N VAL A 96 6.94 12.38 -4.40
CA VAL A 96 7.88 11.63 -5.22
C VAL A 96 7.73 11.99 -6.68
N PRO A 97 8.80 12.49 -7.32
CA PRO A 97 8.84 12.71 -8.76
C PRO A 97 9.36 11.46 -9.49
N LEU A 98 8.95 11.32 -10.73
CA LEU A 98 9.60 10.50 -11.75
C LEU A 98 9.49 11.24 -13.07
N ASP A 99 10.62 11.76 -13.57
CA ASP A 99 10.68 12.64 -14.72
C ASP A 99 9.63 13.78 -14.63
N GLU A 100 8.61 13.80 -15.49
CA GLU A 100 7.57 14.82 -15.56
C GLU A 100 6.42 14.59 -14.55
N ALA A 101 6.32 13.37 -13.97
CA ALA A 101 5.26 13.04 -13.02
C ALA A 101 5.67 13.40 -11.58
N LEU A 102 4.69 13.81 -10.81
CA LEU A 102 4.83 14.11 -9.39
C LEU A 102 3.57 13.70 -8.65
N SER A 103 3.70 12.85 -7.65
CA SER A 103 2.59 12.49 -6.77
C SER A 103 2.86 12.81 -5.31
N ARG A 104 1.80 13.07 -4.56
CA ARG A 104 1.78 13.26 -3.12
C ARG A 104 0.93 12.17 -2.48
N VAL A 105 1.43 11.56 -1.42
CA VAL A 105 0.67 10.62 -0.59
C VAL A 105 0.79 11.02 0.87
N VAL A 106 -0.35 11.00 1.59
CA VAL A 106 -0.42 11.28 3.03
C VAL A 106 -1.24 10.19 3.70
N VAL A 107 -0.72 9.62 4.80
CA VAL A 107 -1.38 8.55 5.54
C VAL A 107 -1.48 8.88 7.04
N ASP A 108 -2.61 8.55 7.65
CA ASP A 108 -2.83 8.56 9.09
C ASP A 108 -3.30 7.17 9.56
N PHE A 109 -2.54 6.55 10.44
CA PHE A 109 -2.93 5.28 11.10
C PHE A 109 -3.99 5.53 12.17
N SER A 110 -5.09 6.14 11.77
CA SER A 110 -6.16 6.66 12.62
C SER A 110 -7.09 5.61 13.23
N GLY A 111 -7.05 4.37 12.74
CA GLY A 111 -8.07 3.35 13.05
C GLY A 111 -9.39 3.55 12.30
N ARG A 112 -9.51 4.57 11.47
CA ARG A 112 -10.71 4.92 10.69
C ARG A 112 -10.39 4.87 9.20
N PRO A 113 -11.00 3.93 8.44
CA PRO A 113 -10.78 3.83 7.01
C PRO A 113 -11.34 5.08 6.28
N GLY A 114 -10.53 5.59 5.35
CA GLY A 114 -10.95 6.67 4.45
C GLY A 114 -9.96 6.84 3.32
N LEU A 115 -10.42 6.84 2.08
CA LEU A 115 -9.63 7.08 0.89
C LEU A 115 -10.10 8.35 0.18
N ALA A 116 -9.17 9.29 0.00
CA ALA A 116 -9.34 10.44 -0.88
C ALA A 116 -8.28 10.32 -1.99
N MET A 117 -8.72 10.10 -3.22
CA MET A 117 -7.82 9.89 -4.36
C MET A 117 -8.20 10.82 -5.51
N ASP A 118 -7.30 11.75 -5.83
CA ASP A 118 -7.40 12.65 -7.00
C ASP A 118 -6.29 12.30 -8.01
N VAL A 119 -6.61 11.34 -8.88
CA VAL A 119 -5.73 10.84 -9.92
C VAL A 119 -6.49 10.70 -11.22
N LYS A 120 -5.94 11.26 -12.28
CA LYS A 120 -6.45 11.10 -13.64
C LYS A 120 -5.36 10.49 -14.52
N PHE A 121 -5.41 9.16 -14.65
CA PHE A 121 -4.46 8.47 -15.51
C PHE A 121 -4.67 8.86 -16.98
N THR A 122 -3.57 9.04 -17.69
CA THR A 122 -3.59 9.41 -19.12
C THR A 122 -3.81 8.23 -20.06
N ALA A 123 -3.80 7.00 -19.52
CA ALA A 123 -4.13 5.77 -20.24
C ALA A 123 -4.93 4.82 -19.35
N GLY A 124 -5.84 4.04 -19.94
CA GLY A 124 -6.66 3.07 -19.23
C GLY A 124 -5.91 1.79 -18.85
N MET A 125 -4.81 1.48 -19.56
CA MET A 125 -4.00 0.30 -19.33
C MET A 125 -2.51 0.66 -19.23
N ILE A 126 -1.81 -0.02 -18.32
CA ILE A 126 -0.35 -0.01 -18.22
C ILE A 126 0.11 -1.47 -18.19
N GLY A 127 0.67 -1.96 -19.29
CA GLY A 127 0.86 -3.39 -19.48
C GLY A 127 -0.49 -4.12 -19.38
N ALA A 128 -0.58 -5.12 -18.51
CA ALA A 128 -1.80 -5.87 -18.23
C ALA A 128 -2.62 -5.32 -17.05
N LEU A 129 -2.23 -4.20 -16.45
CA LEU A 129 -2.96 -3.56 -15.35
C LEU A 129 -3.92 -2.49 -15.89
N ASP A 130 -5.22 -2.66 -15.64
CA ASP A 130 -6.21 -1.59 -15.81
C ASP A 130 -5.99 -0.53 -14.72
N THR A 131 -5.87 0.74 -15.11
CA THR A 131 -5.59 1.84 -14.18
C THR A 131 -6.72 2.11 -13.19
N GLN A 132 -7.96 1.70 -13.50
CA GLN A 132 -9.08 1.77 -12.55
C GLN A 132 -8.82 0.91 -11.30
N LEU A 133 -8.08 -0.20 -11.44
CA LEU A 133 -7.79 -1.13 -10.34
C LEU A 133 -6.82 -0.55 -9.30
N VAL A 134 -6.12 0.52 -9.62
CA VAL A 134 -5.28 1.23 -8.64
C VAL A 134 -6.13 1.77 -7.48
N PHE A 135 -7.32 2.29 -7.79
CA PHE A 135 -8.29 2.70 -6.77
C PHE A 135 -8.74 1.52 -5.90
N GLU A 136 -9.09 0.39 -6.51
CA GLU A 136 -9.57 -0.81 -5.81
C GLU A 136 -8.50 -1.38 -4.87
N PHE A 137 -7.23 -1.39 -5.31
CA PHE A 137 -6.11 -1.78 -4.45
C PHE A 137 -6.04 -0.91 -3.19
N PHE A 138 -6.05 0.42 -3.35
CA PHE A 138 -5.93 1.32 -2.21
C PHE A 138 -7.19 1.31 -1.33
N GLN A 139 -8.38 1.15 -1.91
CA GLN A 139 -9.62 1.02 -1.15
C GLN A 139 -9.64 -0.25 -0.31
N GLY A 140 -9.23 -1.38 -0.89
CA GLY A 140 -9.07 -2.65 -0.16
C GLY A 140 -8.05 -2.52 0.98
N PHE A 141 -6.90 -1.91 0.71
CA PHE A 141 -5.87 -1.66 1.72
C PHE A 141 -6.38 -0.78 2.87
N VAL A 142 -6.96 0.37 2.56
CA VAL A 142 -7.43 1.37 3.54
C VAL A 142 -8.47 0.77 4.48
N ASN A 143 -9.44 0.03 3.93
CA ASN A 143 -10.52 -0.58 4.69
C ASN A 143 -10.00 -1.60 5.72
N HIS A 144 -8.90 -2.29 5.42
CA HIS A 144 -8.40 -3.38 6.25
C HIS A 144 -7.17 -3.00 7.09
N ALA A 145 -6.41 -2.00 6.68
CA ALA A 145 -5.36 -1.41 7.50
C ALA A 145 -5.91 -0.42 8.56
N GLY A 146 -7.15 0.06 8.37
CA GLY A 146 -7.77 1.04 9.27
C GLY A 146 -7.05 2.39 9.22
N VAL A 147 -6.75 2.89 8.02
CA VAL A 147 -6.02 4.14 7.81
C VAL A 147 -6.85 5.14 7.04
N SER A 148 -6.56 6.44 7.24
CA SER A 148 -6.99 7.48 6.32
C SER A 148 -5.85 7.77 5.35
N LEU A 149 -6.14 7.71 4.04
CA LEU A 149 -5.15 7.82 2.97
C LEU A 149 -5.58 8.86 1.94
N HIS A 150 -4.69 9.79 1.65
CA HIS A 150 -4.85 10.79 0.58
C HIS A 150 -3.79 10.57 -0.49
N ILE A 151 -4.22 10.51 -1.74
CA ILE A 151 -3.37 10.30 -2.92
C ILE A 151 -3.70 11.35 -3.96
N ASP A 152 -2.72 12.14 -4.36
CA ASP A 152 -2.85 13.12 -5.43
C ASP A 152 -1.76 12.91 -6.47
N ASN A 153 -2.13 12.79 -7.74
CA ASN A 153 -1.19 12.96 -8.84
C ASN A 153 -1.21 14.43 -9.30
N LEU A 154 -0.18 15.17 -8.92
CA LEU A 154 -0.11 16.62 -9.12
C LEU A 154 0.30 16.99 -10.52
N LYS A 155 1.12 16.16 -11.18
CA LYS A 155 1.65 16.32 -12.54
C LYS A 155 1.93 14.96 -13.15
N GLY A 156 1.93 14.90 -14.47
CA GLY A 156 2.32 13.73 -15.24
C GLY A 156 1.47 13.56 -16.50
N HIS A 157 2.08 13.04 -17.53
CA HIS A 157 1.40 12.70 -18.78
C HIS A 157 1.71 11.26 -19.26
N ASN A 158 2.67 10.59 -18.63
CA ASN A 158 2.93 9.16 -18.83
C ASN A 158 2.26 8.37 -17.72
N ALA A 159 1.28 7.51 -18.05
CA ALA A 159 0.50 6.76 -17.06
C ALA A 159 1.36 5.82 -16.18
N HIS A 160 2.43 5.23 -16.74
CA HIS A 160 3.40 4.45 -15.99
C HIS A 160 4.06 5.32 -14.89
N HIS A 161 4.58 6.50 -15.27
CA HIS A 161 5.22 7.42 -14.33
C HIS A 161 4.24 7.95 -13.28
N GLN A 162 2.98 8.24 -13.67
CA GLN A 162 1.93 8.63 -12.72
C GLN A 162 1.72 7.53 -11.68
N CYS A 163 1.52 6.29 -12.11
CA CYS A 163 1.27 5.16 -11.24
C CYS A 163 2.48 4.86 -10.34
N GLU A 164 3.68 4.81 -10.92
CA GLU A 164 4.90 4.49 -10.16
C GLU A 164 5.22 5.54 -9.09
N THR A 165 5.01 6.84 -9.38
CA THR A 165 5.20 7.90 -8.36
C THR A 165 4.24 7.75 -7.18
N ILE A 166 3.01 7.28 -7.43
CA ILE A 166 2.02 7.02 -6.37
C ILE A 166 2.51 5.89 -5.45
N PHE A 167 2.92 4.74 -6.02
CA PHE A 167 3.35 3.59 -5.22
C PHE A 167 4.67 3.86 -4.48
N LYS A 168 5.61 4.58 -5.08
CA LYS A 168 6.83 5.06 -4.40
C LYS A 168 6.51 6.00 -3.24
N ALA A 169 5.63 6.98 -3.48
CA ALA A 169 5.21 7.93 -2.45
C ALA A 169 4.47 7.21 -1.31
N PHE A 170 3.63 6.24 -1.63
CA PHE A 170 2.93 5.42 -0.64
C PHE A 170 3.91 4.62 0.22
N GLY A 171 4.87 3.92 -0.37
CA GLY A 171 5.91 3.20 0.38
C GLY A 171 6.66 4.12 1.34
N ARG A 172 7.06 5.31 0.89
CA ARG A 172 7.76 6.28 1.74
C ARG A 172 6.87 6.86 2.85
N ALA A 173 5.61 7.14 2.56
CA ALA A 173 4.64 7.61 3.55
C ALA A 173 4.39 6.54 4.64
N LEU A 174 4.24 5.27 4.24
CA LEU A 174 4.15 4.14 5.18
C LEU A 174 5.39 4.06 6.08
N ARG A 175 6.58 4.10 5.48
CA ARG A 175 7.84 4.08 6.23
C ARG A 175 7.88 5.19 7.29
N MET A 176 7.51 6.41 6.93
CA MET A 176 7.48 7.54 7.87
C MET A 176 6.46 7.29 8.99
N ALA A 177 5.22 6.94 8.65
CA ALA A 177 4.14 6.73 9.62
C ALA A 177 4.43 5.60 10.60
N LEU A 178 5.08 4.53 10.13
CA LEU A 178 5.39 3.32 10.90
C LEU A 178 6.73 3.39 11.65
N THR A 179 7.54 4.43 11.42
CA THR A 179 8.80 4.62 12.12
C THR A 179 8.53 4.77 13.63
N PRO A 180 9.20 3.98 14.49
CA PRO A 180 9.13 4.18 15.93
C PRO A 180 9.66 5.57 16.32
N ASP A 181 8.91 6.29 17.14
CA ASP A 181 9.35 7.56 17.74
C ASP A 181 9.83 7.32 19.18
N PRO A 182 11.15 7.41 19.45
CA PRO A 182 11.70 7.18 20.78
C PRO A 182 11.15 8.12 21.84
N ARG A 183 10.64 9.29 21.45
CA ARG A 183 10.08 10.30 22.35
C ARG A 183 8.66 9.95 22.80
N SER A 184 7.99 9.05 22.09
CA SER A 184 6.62 8.59 22.39
C SER A 184 6.56 7.09 22.64
N ALA A 185 7.68 6.45 23.02
CA ALA A 185 7.76 5.02 23.25
C ALA A 185 6.68 4.53 24.24
N GLY A 186 5.91 3.52 23.84
CA GLY A 186 4.84 2.94 24.66
C GLY A 186 3.56 3.79 24.77
N VAL A 187 3.50 4.96 24.14
CA VAL A 187 2.33 5.86 24.14
C VAL A 187 1.55 5.71 22.85
N ILE A 188 0.22 5.66 22.94
CA ILE A 188 -0.65 5.76 21.75
C ILE A 188 -0.62 7.23 21.29
N PRO A 189 -0.26 7.53 20.02
CA PRO A 189 -0.14 8.89 19.52
C PRO A 189 -1.51 9.51 19.23
N SER A 190 -2.33 9.67 20.28
CA SER A 190 -3.69 10.20 20.20
C SER A 190 -4.06 10.88 21.51
N THR A 191 -4.62 12.09 21.43
CA THR A 191 -5.18 12.81 22.58
C THR A 191 -6.38 12.08 23.21
N LYS A 192 -7.00 11.13 22.49
CA LYS A 192 -8.10 10.30 22.97
C LYS A 192 -7.60 9.07 23.80
N GLY A 193 -6.29 8.77 23.75
CA GLY A 193 -5.73 7.57 24.37
C GLY A 193 -6.06 6.25 23.64
N CYS A 194 -6.67 6.31 22.46
CA CYS A 194 -7.00 5.16 21.61
C CYS A 194 -6.94 5.55 20.11
N LEU A 195 -6.79 4.53 19.26
CA LEU A 195 -6.81 4.60 17.79
C LEU A 195 -7.55 3.39 17.20
#